data_d6f816732a3b6352fe2823a5a572d4f6
#
_entry.id   d6f816732a3b6352fe2823a5a572d4f6
#
_cell.length_a   1.000
_cell.length_b   1.000
_cell.length_c   1.000
_cell.angle_alpha   90.00
_cell.angle_beta   90.00
_cell.angle_gamma   90.00
#
_symmetry.space_group_name_H-M   'P 1'
#
loop_
_entity.id
_entity.type
_entity.pdbx_description
1 polymer ?
#
loop_
_entity_poly.entity_id
_entity_poly.type
_entity_poly.pdbx_seq_one_letter_code
_entity_poly.pdbx_strand_id
1 'polypeptide(L)'
;CYNPPNFSLSRKHMKQLFATTARGFEELLKVELTELGATECKIAQGGVHFQADDETLYRSLLWSRLASRILLPIVNGKVYSDLDLYSIVTGQDWLSYFDEKTTFFVDFNGTNQEIRHTQFGAMRVKDAIVDYFERQGKARPNVDKDYPDVRIHVYLNKEELVVSLDLSGEALHLRGYREDTGQAPLRETLAAAIVLRSGWKKGTPLVDPMCGSGTLLIEAAQMEAQIAPQLHRLHWGFDCWKGHNQDAWD
;
A
#
# COMPACT_ATOMS: atom_id res chain seq x y z
N CYS A 1 -36.93 -4.17 35.98
CA CYS A 1 -35.45 -4.02 35.92
C CYS A 1 -35.03 -4.18 34.48
N TYR A 2 -34.74 -3.07 33.82
CA TYR A 2 -34.23 -3.00 32.44
C TYR A 2 -32.69 -3.05 32.54
N ASN A 3 -32.09 -4.16 32.05
CA ASN A 3 -30.65 -4.25 31.89
C ASN A 3 -30.31 -3.68 30.50
N PRO A 4 -29.54 -2.60 30.39
CA PRO A 4 -29.06 -2.14 29.09
C PRO A 4 -28.07 -3.14 28.53
N PRO A 5 -28.04 -3.36 27.19
CA PRO A 5 -27.08 -4.23 26.59
C PRO A 5 -25.67 -3.68 26.84
N ASN A 6 -24.81 -4.52 27.40
CA ASN A 6 -23.39 -4.26 27.52
C ASN A 6 -22.78 -4.16 26.10
N PHE A 7 -22.65 -2.93 25.61
CA PHE A 7 -21.75 -2.66 24.49
C PHE A 7 -20.33 -2.87 25.01
N SER A 8 -19.82 -4.08 24.88
CA SER A 8 -18.40 -4.33 24.91
C SER A 8 -17.81 -3.55 23.74
N LEU A 9 -17.21 -2.41 24.03
CA LEU A 9 -16.30 -1.73 23.12
C LEU A 9 -15.16 -2.73 22.81
N SER A 10 -15.33 -3.52 21.75
CA SER A 10 -14.26 -4.28 21.14
C SER A 10 -13.12 -3.29 20.95
N ARG A 11 -11.97 -3.51 21.61
CA ARG A 11 -10.77 -2.72 21.38
C ARG A 11 -10.44 -2.89 19.92
N LYS A 12 -10.79 -1.86 19.11
CA LYS A 12 -10.43 -1.82 17.69
C LYS A 12 -8.93 -2.06 17.58
N HIS A 13 -8.56 -3.11 16.89
CA HIS A 13 -7.15 -3.50 16.76
C HIS A 13 -6.48 -2.53 15.77
N MET A 14 -5.71 -1.56 16.31
CA MET A 14 -5.03 -0.55 15.50
C MET A 14 -3.82 -1.15 14.81
N LYS A 15 -3.76 -1.01 13.50
CA LYS A 15 -2.64 -1.45 12.67
C LYS A 15 -1.68 -0.29 12.42
N GLN A 16 -0.38 -0.57 12.47
CA GLN A 16 0.66 0.36 12.02
C GLN A 16 0.83 0.21 10.52
N LEU A 17 0.69 1.31 9.79
CA LEU A 17 0.67 1.31 8.33
C LEU A 17 1.64 2.37 7.79
N PHE A 18 2.02 2.21 6.53
CA PHE A 18 2.82 3.19 5.80
C PHE A 18 2.20 3.46 4.44
N ALA A 19 1.80 4.69 4.18
CA ALA A 19 1.34 5.13 2.87
C ALA A 19 2.47 5.81 2.11
N THR A 20 2.78 5.32 0.91
CA THR A 20 3.82 5.91 0.05
C THR A 20 3.23 7.01 -0.81
N THR A 21 4.00 8.07 -1.08
CA THR A 21 3.64 9.15 -2.01
C THR A 21 4.88 9.71 -2.72
N ALA A 22 4.68 10.54 -3.73
CA ALA A 22 5.78 11.27 -4.35
C ALA A 22 6.38 12.28 -3.37
N ARG A 23 7.70 12.49 -3.46
CA ARG A 23 8.42 13.46 -2.61
C ARG A 23 7.82 14.85 -2.74
N GLY A 24 7.64 15.52 -1.60
CA GLY A 24 7.05 16.86 -1.50
C GLY A 24 5.53 16.87 -1.35
N PHE A 25 4.86 15.70 -1.33
CA PHE A 25 3.43 15.59 -1.08
C PHE A 25 3.09 14.90 0.25
N GLU A 26 4.10 14.62 1.08
CA GLU A 26 3.93 13.94 2.35
C GLU A 26 2.98 14.70 3.29
N GLU A 27 3.08 16.03 3.34
CA GLU A 27 2.18 16.87 4.15
C GLU A 27 0.73 16.79 3.66
N LEU A 28 0.50 16.83 2.34
CA LEU A 28 -0.86 16.68 1.76
C LEU A 28 -1.43 15.30 2.09
N LEU A 29 -0.62 14.25 1.93
CA LEU A 29 -1.04 12.88 2.24
C LEU A 29 -1.36 12.73 3.74
N LYS A 30 -0.59 13.34 4.62
CA LYS A 30 -0.86 13.34 6.06
C LYS A 30 -2.23 13.96 6.37
N VAL A 31 -2.54 15.11 5.77
CA VAL A 31 -3.85 15.77 5.93
C VAL A 31 -4.96 14.84 5.44
N GLU A 32 -4.83 14.31 4.21
CA GLU A 32 -5.81 13.40 3.63
C GLU A 32 -6.08 12.17 4.52
N LEU A 33 -5.01 11.48 4.99
CA LEU A 33 -5.15 10.31 5.87
C LEU A 33 -5.84 10.67 7.20
N THR A 34 -5.52 11.83 7.77
CA THR A 34 -6.16 12.31 9.00
C THR A 34 -7.65 12.56 8.78
N GLU A 35 -8.04 13.16 7.65
CA GLU A 35 -9.44 13.38 7.27
C GLU A 35 -10.18 12.05 7.03
N LEU A 36 -9.49 11.02 6.57
CA LEU A 36 -10.03 9.67 6.40
C LEU A 36 -10.17 8.88 7.72
N GLY A 37 -9.68 9.45 8.84
CA GLY A 37 -9.81 8.87 10.18
C GLY A 37 -8.54 8.24 10.74
N ALA A 38 -7.42 8.31 10.01
CA ALA A 38 -6.13 7.80 10.49
C ALA A 38 -5.60 8.63 11.69
N THR A 39 -4.93 7.93 12.59
CA THR A 39 -4.32 8.52 13.78
C THR A 39 -2.80 8.37 13.75
N GLU A 40 -2.09 9.05 14.65
CA GLU A 40 -0.62 8.98 14.78
C GLU A 40 0.12 9.19 13.44
N CYS A 41 -0.39 10.07 12.58
CA CYS A 41 0.19 10.35 11.27
C CYS A 41 1.54 11.07 11.40
N LYS A 42 2.62 10.39 11.02
CA LYS A 42 4.01 10.88 11.08
C LYS A 42 4.64 10.85 9.69
N ILE A 43 5.11 12.01 9.25
CA ILE A 43 5.79 12.15 7.96
C ILE A 43 7.14 11.44 8.01
N ALA A 44 7.43 10.73 6.94
CA ALA A 44 8.74 10.15 6.62
C ALA A 44 9.08 10.44 5.16
N GLN A 45 10.31 10.19 4.77
CA GLN A 45 10.72 10.40 3.39
C GLN A 45 9.94 9.49 2.42
N GLY A 46 9.18 10.11 1.52
CA GLY A 46 8.39 9.40 0.51
C GLY A 46 7.08 8.79 1.02
N GLY A 47 6.61 9.18 2.21
CA GLY A 47 5.33 8.69 2.73
C GLY A 47 4.97 9.13 4.14
N VAL A 48 3.96 8.49 4.69
CA VAL A 48 3.41 8.80 6.01
C VAL A 48 3.16 7.50 6.77
N HIS A 49 3.74 7.37 7.96
CA HIS A 49 3.35 6.35 8.94
C HIS A 49 2.05 6.77 9.61
N PHE A 50 1.13 5.84 9.79
CA PHE A 50 -0.14 6.12 10.45
C PHE A 50 -0.71 4.88 11.14
N GLN A 51 -1.65 5.10 12.04
CA GLN A 51 -2.42 4.04 12.67
C GLN A 51 -3.86 4.06 12.18
N ALA A 52 -4.42 2.88 11.94
CA ALA A 52 -5.79 2.72 11.49
C ALA A 52 -6.41 1.42 12.04
N ASP A 53 -7.70 1.46 12.33
CA ASP A 53 -8.52 0.26 12.45
C ASP A 53 -8.88 -0.27 11.04
N ASP A 54 -9.60 -1.39 10.96
CA ASP A 54 -9.94 -2.01 9.67
C ASP A 54 -10.76 -1.08 8.78
N GLU A 55 -11.77 -0.41 9.32
CA GLU A 55 -12.62 0.51 8.58
C GLU A 55 -11.81 1.69 8.01
N THR A 56 -10.95 2.30 8.81
CA THR A 56 -10.09 3.41 8.38
C THR A 56 -9.04 2.95 7.37
N LEU A 57 -8.50 1.74 7.52
CA LEU A 57 -7.59 1.13 6.54
C LEU A 57 -8.28 1.00 5.17
N TYR A 58 -9.46 0.39 5.12
CA TYR A 58 -10.19 0.19 3.87
C TYR A 58 -10.66 1.51 3.27
N ARG A 59 -11.10 2.45 4.10
CA ARG A 59 -11.43 3.81 3.67
C ARG A 59 -10.21 4.50 3.07
N SER A 60 -9.02 4.34 3.65
CA SER A 60 -7.77 4.90 3.13
C SER A 60 -7.41 4.28 1.79
N LEU A 61 -7.56 2.97 1.61
CA LEU A 61 -7.33 2.28 0.34
C LEU A 61 -8.29 2.76 -0.76
N LEU A 62 -9.57 2.89 -0.44
CA LEU A 62 -10.62 3.27 -1.39
C LEU A 62 -10.57 4.75 -1.78
N TRP A 63 -10.33 5.65 -0.81
CA TRP A 63 -10.51 7.09 -0.96
C TRP A 63 -9.24 7.90 -1.11
N SER A 64 -8.06 7.37 -0.76
CA SER A 64 -6.85 8.16 -0.91
C SER A 64 -6.55 8.46 -2.38
N ARG A 65 -6.37 9.74 -2.66
CA ARG A 65 -5.97 10.25 -3.99
C ARG A 65 -4.47 10.42 -4.11
N LEU A 66 -3.78 10.53 -2.97
CA LEU A 66 -2.37 10.90 -2.90
C LEU A 66 -1.46 9.70 -2.61
N ALA A 67 -1.98 8.66 -1.96
CA ALA A 67 -1.21 7.45 -1.71
C ALA A 67 -0.93 6.70 -3.03
N SER A 68 0.31 6.27 -3.20
CA SER A 68 0.69 5.36 -4.29
C SER A 68 0.51 3.90 -3.89
N ARG A 69 0.78 3.58 -2.62
CA ARG A 69 0.58 2.26 -2.00
C ARG A 69 0.29 2.44 -0.51
N ILE A 70 -0.44 1.50 0.07
CA ILE A 70 -0.62 1.37 1.51
C ILE A 70 -0.05 0.02 1.94
N LEU A 71 0.96 0.09 2.78
CA LEU A 71 1.79 -1.02 3.20
C LEU A 71 1.54 -1.36 4.67
N LEU A 72 1.48 -2.64 4.99
CA LEU A 72 1.49 -3.17 6.34
C LEU A 72 2.90 -3.69 6.67
N PRO A 73 3.74 -2.95 7.41
CA PRO A 73 5.05 -3.45 7.84
C PRO A 73 4.89 -4.67 8.73
N ILE A 74 5.62 -5.74 8.43
CA ILE A 74 5.57 -7.02 9.17
C ILE A 74 6.91 -7.41 9.75
N VAL A 75 8.02 -6.98 9.12
CA VAL A 75 9.39 -7.28 9.59
C VAL A 75 10.25 -6.04 9.46
N ASN A 76 11.00 -5.75 10.49
CA ASN A 76 12.07 -4.77 10.48
C ASN A 76 13.38 -5.44 10.93
N GLY A 77 14.50 -5.02 10.38
CA GLY A 77 15.79 -5.56 10.79
C GLY A 77 16.97 -4.81 10.22
N LYS A 78 18.16 -5.20 10.66
CA LYS A 78 19.42 -4.70 10.10
C LYS A 78 20.07 -5.76 9.25
N VAL A 79 20.48 -5.39 8.04
CA VAL A 79 21.03 -6.27 7.03
C VAL A 79 22.44 -5.81 6.67
N TYR A 80 23.42 -6.56 7.14
CA TYR A 80 24.85 -6.38 6.82
C TYR A 80 25.35 -7.37 5.77
N SER A 81 24.56 -8.45 5.52
CA SER A 81 24.86 -9.50 4.53
C SER A 81 23.58 -10.07 3.92
N ASP A 82 23.72 -10.86 2.86
CA ASP A 82 22.60 -11.61 2.28
C ASP A 82 22.07 -12.70 3.22
N LEU A 83 22.92 -13.22 4.12
CA LEU A 83 22.53 -14.17 5.15
C LEU A 83 21.64 -13.52 6.21
N ASP A 84 21.90 -12.27 6.59
CA ASP A 84 21.04 -11.53 7.51
C ASP A 84 19.66 -11.34 6.89
N LEU A 85 19.60 -10.88 5.63
CA LEU A 85 18.34 -10.74 4.90
C LEU A 85 17.55 -12.06 4.90
N TYR A 86 18.20 -13.15 4.55
CA TYR A 86 17.58 -14.48 4.54
C TYR A 86 17.09 -14.91 5.91
N SER A 87 17.89 -14.74 6.96
CA SER A 87 17.54 -15.13 8.33
C SER A 87 16.37 -14.34 8.89
N ILE A 88 16.35 -13.01 8.67
CA ILE A 88 15.28 -12.13 9.12
C ILE A 88 13.97 -12.55 8.47
N VAL A 89 13.97 -12.77 7.14
CA VAL A 89 12.76 -13.12 6.38
C VAL A 89 12.29 -14.53 6.72
N THR A 90 13.18 -15.51 6.84
CA THR A 90 12.83 -16.90 7.23
C THR A 90 12.31 -16.98 8.66
N GLY A 91 12.76 -16.09 9.55
CA GLY A 91 12.32 -16.02 10.94
C GLY A 91 10.89 -15.52 11.14
N GLN A 92 10.26 -14.99 10.09
CA GLN A 92 8.89 -14.48 10.15
C GLN A 92 7.86 -15.60 9.97
N ASP A 93 6.76 -15.55 10.73
CA ASP A 93 5.63 -16.48 10.59
C ASP A 93 4.75 -16.09 9.39
N TRP A 94 5.13 -16.55 8.19
CA TRP A 94 4.40 -16.26 6.95
C TRP A 94 3.03 -16.92 6.89
N LEU A 95 2.85 -18.07 7.57
CA LEU A 95 1.55 -18.73 7.63
C LEU A 95 0.48 -17.93 8.36
N SER A 96 0.84 -16.95 9.16
CA SER A 96 -0.13 -16.02 9.77
C SER A 96 -0.68 -15.00 8.76
N TYR A 97 -0.04 -14.83 7.59
CA TYR A 97 -0.43 -13.85 6.58
C TYR A 97 -1.10 -14.48 5.37
N PHE A 98 -0.59 -15.59 4.85
CA PHE A 98 -1.16 -16.31 3.69
C PHE A 98 -0.81 -17.79 3.75
N ASP A 99 -1.37 -18.61 2.87
CA ASP A 99 -1.13 -20.05 2.84
C ASP A 99 -0.30 -20.49 1.62
N GLU A 100 0.01 -21.79 1.55
CA GLU A 100 0.82 -22.39 0.49
C GLU A 100 0.16 -22.40 -0.89
N LYS A 101 -1.14 -22.11 -0.99
CA LYS A 101 -1.88 -22.04 -2.26
C LYS A 101 -1.87 -20.63 -2.86
N THR A 102 -1.57 -19.65 -2.03
CA THR A 102 -1.53 -18.22 -2.39
C THR A 102 -0.32 -17.94 -3.26
N THR A 103 -0.50 -17.31 -4.40
CA THR A 103 0.60 -16.82 -5.22
C THR A 103 1.15 -15.52 -4.64
N PHE A 104 2.46 -15.31 -4.77
CA PHE A 104 3.06 -14.09 -4.26
C PHE A 104 4.13 -13.52 -5.20
N PHE A 105 4.44 -12.25 -5.03
CA PHE A 105 5.53 -11.57 -5.70
C PHE A 105 6.29 -10.66 -4.74
N VAL A 106 7.62 -10.61 -4.90
CA VAL A 106 8.49 -9.75 -4.10
C VAL A 106 8.94 -8.55 -4.92
N ASP A 107 8.55 -7.36 -4.49
CA ASP A 107 8.98 -6.07 -5.01
C ASP A 107 10.07 -5.50 -4.08
N PHE A 108 11.32 -5.56 -4.53
CA PHE A 108 12.48 -5.17 -3.73
C PHE A 108 13.02 -3.81 -4.16
N ASN A 109 13.07 -2.87 -3.23
CA ASN A 109 13.49 -1.51 -3.45
C ASN A 109 14.69 -1.14 -2.56
N GLY A 110 15.64 -0.43 -3.15
CA GLY A 110 16.86 -0.02 -2.47
C GLY A 110 18.00 -1.03 -2.61
N THR A 111 19.16 -0.63 -2.14
CA THR A 111 20.41 -1.40 -2.20
C THR A 111 21.31 -1.01 -1.04
N ASN A 112 22.30 -1.85 -0.73
CA ASN A 112 23.40 -1.53 0.16
C ASN A 112 24.74 -2.01 -0.43
N GLN A 113 25.80 -2.06 0.37
CA GLN A 113 27.11 -2.47 -0.10
C GLN A 113 27.16 -3.94 -0.52
N GLU A 114 26.36 -4.79 0.13
CA GLU A 114 26.31 -6.25 -0.12
C GLU A 114 25.21 -6.61 -1.12
N ILE A 115 24.03 -6.05 -0.96
CA ILE A 115 22.89 -6.27 -1.84
C ILE A 115 22.84 -5.14 -2.88
N ARG A 116 23.64 -5.27 -3.94
CA ARG A 116 23.82 -4.24 -4.97
C ARG A 116 22.75 -4.25 -6.05
N HIS A 117 22.01 -5.36 -6.17
CA HIS A 117 21.00 -5.54 -7.20
C HIS A 117 19.66 -5.90 -6.56
N THR A 118 18.63 -5.13 -6.85
CA THR A 118 17.26 -5.35 -6.33
C THR A 118 16.72 -6.72 -6.73
N GLN A 119 17.03 -7.19 -7.94
CA GLN A 119 16.63 -8.52 -8.40
C GLN A 119 17.22 -9.64 -7.54
N PHE A 120 18.50 -9.53 -7.17
CA PHE A 120 19.14 -10.49 -6.25
C PHE A 120 18.48 -10.46 -4.87
N GLY A 121 18.23 -9.26 -4.33
CA GLY A 121 17.50 -9.10 -3.07
C GLY A 121 16.11 -9.73 -3.11
N ALA A 122 15.36 -9.49 -4.18
CA ALA A 122 14.03 -10.08 -4.38
C ALA A 122 14.07 -11.61 -4.44
N MET A 123 15.04 -12.19 -5.16
CA MET A 123 15.23 -13.66 -5.20
C MET A 123 15.57 -14.22 -3.83
N ARG A 124 16.43 -13.53 -3.05
CA ARG A 124 16.83 -13.98 -1.73
C ARG A 124 15.66 -13.98 -0.74
N VAL A 125 14.82 -12.93 -0.78
CA VAL A 125 13.57 -12.86 0.01
C VAL A 125 12.59 -13.94 -0.42
N LYS A 126 12.41 -14.14 -1.72
CA LYS A 126 11.55 -15.20 -2.25
C LYS A 126 12.01 -16.59 -1.76
N ASP A 127 13.31 -16.89 -1.85
CA ASP A 127 13.85 -18.17 -1.39
C ASP A 127 13.61 -18.37 0.11
N ALA A 128 13.83 -17.32 0.93
CA ALA A 128 13.61 -17.37 2.36
C ALA A 128 12.13 -17.67 2.73
N ILE A 129 11.18 -17.08 2.00
CA ILE A 129 9.75 -17.35 2.20
C ILE A 129 9.41 -18.78 1.82
N VAL A 130 9.86 -19.23 0.66
CA VAL A 130 9.59 -20.60 0.19
C VAL A 130 10.17 -21.63 1.15
N ASP A 131 11.41 -21.46 1.58
CA ASP A 131 12.08 -22.36 2.54
C ASP A 131 11.39 -22.35 3.92
N TYR A 132 10.79 -21.22 4.32
CA TYR A 132 9.95 -21.19 5.52
C TYR A 132 8.77 -22.16 5.40
N PHE A 133 8.01 -22.12 4.28
CA PHE A 133 6.86 -23.02 4.05
C PHE A 133 7.31 -24.50 4.04
N GLU A 134 8.42 -24.83 3.39
CA GLU A 134 8.96 -26.19 3.38
C GLU A 134 9.34 -26.67 4.78
N ARG A 135 9.98 -25.83 5.60
CA ARG A 135 10.31 -26.15 7.00
C ARG A 135 9.08 -26.39 7.87
N GLN A 136 7.96 -25.76 7.54
CA GLN A 136 6.65 -26.00 8.19
C GLN A 136 5.93 -27.24 7.64
N GLY A 137 6.56 -28.02 6.74
CA GLY A 137 5.94 -29.19 6.11
C GLY A 137 4.83 -28.85 5.13
N LYS A 138 4.84 -27.63 4.59
CA LYS A 138 3.87 -27.13 3.61
C LYS A 138 4.42 -27.20 2.18
N ALA A 139 3.53 -27.15 1.20
CA ALA A 139 3.93 -27.00 -0.19
C ALA A 139 4.60 -25.61 -0.43
N ARG A 140 5.42 -25.54 -1.46
CA ARG A 140 6.05 -24.28 -1.88
C ARG A 140 5.02 -23.36 -2.52
N PRO A 141 4.79 -22.14 -1.99
CA PRO A 141 3.91 -21.19 -2.66
C PRO A 141 4.49 -20.76 -4.00
N ASN A 142 3.62 -20.59 -5.00
CA ASN A 142 4.02 -20.19 -6.33
C ASN A 142 4.27 -18.68 -6.42
N VAL A 143 5.17 -18.30 -7.34
CA VAL A 143 5.43 -16.89 -7.66
C VAL A 143 4.66 -16.52 -8.93
N ASP A 144 3.88 -15.44 -8.85
CA ASP A 144 3.26 -14.80 -10.00
C ASP A 144 3.67 -13.33 -10.03
N LYS A 145 4.26 -12.91 -11.14
CA LYS A 145 4.74 -11.53 -11.30
C LYS A 145 3.63 -10.59 -11.75
N ASP A 146 2.74 -11.10 -12.58
CA ASP A 146 1.75 -10.26 -13.26
C ASP A 146 0.49 -10.09 -12.39
N TYR A 147 -0.01 -11.17 -11.82
CA TYR A 147 -1.24 -11.20 -11.00
C TYR A 147 -1.05 -11.95 -9.68
N PRO A 148 -0.15 -11.49 -8.79
CA PRO A 148 0.05 -12.16 -7.50
C PRO A 148 -1.14 -11.90 -6.57
N ASP A 149 -1.55 -12.92 -5.81
CA ASP A 149 -2.55 -12.79 -4.75
C ASP A 149 -2.02 -11.91 -3.60
N VAL A 150 -0.72 -12.01 -3.30
CA VAL A 150 -0.04 -11.23 -2.26
C VAL A 150 1.23 -10.60 -2.82
N ARG A 151 1.34 -9.30 -2.67
CA ARG A 151 2.56 -8.55 -3.02
C ARG A 151 3.33 -8.20 -1.75
N ILE A 152 4.60 -8.59 -1.72
CA ILE A 152 5.52 -8.32 -0.61
C ILE A 152 6.44 -7.19 -1.04
N HIS A 153 6.31 -6.06 -0.37
CA HIS A 153 7.15 -4.89 -0.61
C HIS A 153 8.33 -4.89 0.37
N VAL A 154 9.54 -4.88 -0.18
CA VAL A 154 10.78 -4.82 0.59
C VAL A 154 11.49 -3.52 0.32
N TYR A 155 11.87 -2.84 1.38
CA TYR A 155 12.66 -1.61 1.33
C TYR A 155 13.94 -1.77 2.13
N LEU A 156 15.07 -1.60 1.46
CA LEU A 156 16.41 -1.62 2.06
C LEU A 156 17.07 -0.26 1.86
N ASN A 157 17.38 0.40 2.97
CA ASN A 157 18.10 1.67 2.95
C ASN A 157 19.32 1.57 3.86
N LYS A 158 20.51 1.57 3.29
CA LYS A 158 21.75 1.24 4.00
C LYS A 158 21.62 -0.13 4.66
N GLU A 159 21.51 -0.18 5.98
CA GLU A 159 21.39 -1.40 6.76
C GLU A 159 19.94 -1.68 7.20
N GLU A 160 19.06 -0.68 7.12
CA GLU A 160 17.69 -0.79 7.61
C GLU A 160 16.79 -1.49 6.58
N LEU A 161 16.24 -2.63 6.99
CA LEU A 161 15.29 -3.42 6.21
C LEU A 161 13.89 -3.23 6.76
N VAL A 162 12.94 -3.04 5.85
CA VAL A 162 11.51 -3.14 6.15
C VAL A 162 10.87 -4.07 5.13
N VAL A 163 10.17 -5.11 5.59
CA VAL A 163 9.35 -6.00 4.77
C VAL A 163 7.89 -5.74 5.12
N SER A 164 7.07 -5.53 4.11
CA SER A 164 5.65 -5.17 4.27
C SER A 164 4.77 -5.99 3.33
N LEU A 165 3.53 -6.25 3.74
CA LEU A 165 2.47 -6.62 2.79
C LEU A 165 1.98 -5.35 2.10
N ASP A 166 1.85 -5.39 0.78
CA ASP A 166 1.22 -4.33 0.00
C ASP A 166 -0.29 -4.59 -0.08
N LEU A 167 -1.05 -3.89 0.75
CA LEU A 167 -2.50 -4.05 0.82
C LEU A 167 -3.23 -3.42 -0.38
N SER A 168 -2.52 -2.61 -1.16
CA SER A 168 -3.07 -2.04 -2.40
C SER A 168 -3.11 -3.06 -3.55
N GLY A 169 -2.18 -4.01 -3.58
CA GLY A 169 -1.96 -4.91 -4.70
C GLY A 169 -1.31 -4.18 -5.88
N GLU A 170 -2.09 -3.67 -6.81
CA GLU A 170 -1.60 -2.73 -7.83
C GLU A 170 -1.46 -1.32 -7.26
N ALA A 171 -0.63 -0.50 -7.91
CA ALA A 171 -0.45 0.89 -7.48
C ALA A 171 -1.76 1.69 -7.56
N LEU A 172 -2.02 2.52 -6.53
CA LEU A 172 -3.27 3.27 -6.42
C LEU A 172 -3.43 4.40 -7.44
N HIS A 173 -2.38 4.76 -8.19
CA HIS A 173 -2.54 5.68 -9.32
C HIS A 173 -3.25 5.04 -10.51
N LEU A 174 -3.28 3.71 -10.61
CA LEU A 174 -4.02 2.98 -11.65
C LEU A 174 -5.51 2.95 -11.27
N ARG A 175 -6.23 3.99 -11.69
CA ARG A 175 -7.65 4.20 -11.33
C ARG A 175 -8.64 3.51 -12.26
N GLY A 176 -8.16 2.98 -13.38
CA GLY A 176 -8.98 2.26 -14.37
C GLY A 176 -9.75 3.14 -15.38
N TYR A 177 -9.73 4.45 -15.24
CA TYR A 177 -10.45 5.33 -16.18
C TYR A 177 -9.70 5.66 -17.48
N ARG A 178 -8.45 5.20 -17.58
CA ARG A 178 -7.57 5.52 -18.70
C ARG A 178 -7.74 4.48 -19.80
N GLU A 179 -8.27 4.90 -20.96
CA GLU A 179 -8.45 4.03 -22.14
C GLU A 179 -7.23 4.08 -23.05
N ASP A 180 -6.56 5.23 -23.17
CA ASP A 180 -5.35 5.40 -23.96
C ASP A 180 -4.25 6.07 -23.15
N THR A 181 -3.06 5.49 -23.18
CA THR A 181 -1.89 6.03 -22.51
C THR A 181 -0.94 6.61 -23.53
N GLY A 182 -0.92 7.95 -23.66
CA GLY A 182 0.12 8.64 -24.41
C GLY A 182 1.53 8.25 -23.95
N GLN A 183 2.57 8.71 -24.64
CA GLN A 183 3.97 8.30 -24.41
C GLN A 183 4.51 8.53 -22.97
N ALA A 184 3.94 9.47 -22.20
CA ALA A 184 4.33 9.73 -20.81
C ALA A 184 3.18 10.37 -20.04
N PRO A 185 2.15 9.60 -19.62
CA PRO A 185 1.00 10.16 -18.94
C PRO A 185 1.35 10.64 -17.54
N LEU A 186 0.76 11.77 -17.13
CA LEU A 186 0.84 12.22 -15.74
C LEU A 186 0.15 11.20 -14.84
N ARG A 187 0.84 10.75 -13.76
CA ARG A 187 0.22 9.84 -12.80
C ARG A 187 -0.95 10.51 -12.09
N GLU A 188 -2.01 9.78 -11.88
CA GLU A 188 -3.26 10.27 -11.29
C GLU A 188 -3.05 10.82 -9.88
N THR A 189 -2.21 10.17 -9.07
CA THR A 189 -1.85 10.67 -7.73
C THR A 189 -1.12 12.00 -7.78
N LEU A 190 -0.26 12.20 -8.79
CA LEU A 190 0.44 13.46 -9.00
C LEU A 190 -0.52 14.55 -9.51
N ALA A 191 -1.42 14.21 -10.41
CA ALA A 191 -2.47 15.12 -10.89
C ALA A 191 -3.36 15.59 -9.74
N ALA A 192 -3.82 14.67 -8.88
CA ALA A 192 -4.60 15.00 -7.70
C ALA A 192 -3.84 15.96 -6.75
N ALA A 193 -2.55 15.70 -6.53
CA ALA A 193 -1.71 16.56 -5.70
C ALA A 193 -1.55 17.97 -6.28
N ILE A 194 -1.41 18.10 -7.59
CA ILE A 194 -1.32 19.39 -8.29
C ILE A 194 -2.65 20.15 -8.16
N VAL A 195 -3.79 19.50 -8.39
CA VAL A 195 -5.12 20.11 -8.22
C VAL A 195 -5.29 20.63 -6.79
N LEU A 196 -4.96 19.83 -5.78
CA LEU A 196 -5.05 20.24 -4.36
C LEU A 196 -4.13 21.42 -4.04
N ARG A 197 -2.91 21.45 -4.61
CA ARG A 197 -1.96 22.56 -4.40
C ARG A 197 -2.25 23.81 -5.19
N SER A 198 -3.01 23.72 -6.28
CA SER A 198 -3.36 24.89 -7.11
C SER A 198 -4.24 25.92 -6.37
N GLY A 199 -4.82 25.52 -5.24
CA GLY A 199 -5.81 26.34 -4.53
C GLY A 199 -7.20 26.31 -5.17
N TRP A 200 -7.42 25.47 -6.18
CA TRP A 200 -8.76 25.26 -6.73
C TRP A 200 -9.73 24.82 -5.64
N LYS A 201 -10.95 25.35 -5.70
CA LYS A 201 -12.02 25.04 -4.73
C LYS A 201 -13.20 24.43 -5.48
N LYS A 202 -13.84 23.43 -4.86
CA LYS A 202 -15.09 22.84 -5.35
C LYS A 202 -16.11 23.95 -5.65
N GLY A 203 -16.89 23.77 -6.70
CA GLY A 203 -17.87 24.74 -7.18
C GLY A 203 -17.28 25.91 -7.98
N THR A 204 -15.96 25.94 -8.24
CA THR A 204 -15.34 26.97 -9.08
C THR A 204 -14.85 26.41 -10.39
N PRO A 205 -14.87 27.19 -11.50
CA PRO A 205 -14.34 26.72 -12.79
C PRO A 205 -12.85 26.37 -12.70
N LEU A 206 -12.48 25.27 -13.37
CA LEU A 206 -11.08 24.87 -13.59
C LEU A 206 -10.84 24.77 -15.11
N VAL A 207 -9.80 25.43 -15.60
CA VAL A 207 -9.40 25.38 -17.00
C VAL A 207 -7.97 24.94 -17.12
N ASP A 208 -7.73 23.93 -17.93
CA ASP A 208 -6.39 23.44 -18.28
C ASP A 208 -6.18 23.60 -19.80
N PRO A 209 -5.47 24.66 -20.23
CA PRO A 209 -5.27 24.93 -21.67
C PRO A 209 -4.29 23.96 -22.34
N MET A 210 -3.60 23.11 -21.57
CA MET A 210 -2.65 22.12 -22.06
C MET A 210 -2.96 20.71 -21.52
N CYS A 211 -4.24 20.36 -21.48
CA CYS A 211 -4.80 19.23 -20.73
C CYS A 211 -4.26 17.84 -21.12
N GLY A 212 -3.68 17.67 -22.31
CA GLY A 212 -3.26 16.36 -22.81
C GLY A 212 -4.42 15.35 -22.76
N SER A 213 -4.24 14.24 -22.05
CA SER A 213 -5.30 13.25 -21.81
C SER A 213 -6.34 13.67 -20.75
N GLY A 214 -6.29 14.90 -20.25
CA GLY A 214 -7.25 15.45 -19.28
C GLY A 214 -7.10 14.98 -17.86
N THR A 215 -5.97 14.37 -17.47
CA THR A 215 -5.79 13.75 -16.14
C THR A 215 -6.07 14.74 -14.99
N LEU A 216 -5.61 16.00 -15.08
CA LEU A 216 -5.89 17.02 -14.06
C LEU A 216 -7.39 17.31 -13.94
N LEU A 217 -8.06 17.46 -15.08
CA LEU A 217 -9.50 17.76 -15.13
C LEU A 217 -10.34 16.59 -14.63
N ILE A 218 -9.95 15.35 -14.96
CA ILE A 218 -10.64 14.13 -14.49
C ILE A 218 -10.51 14.00 -12.97
N GLU A 219 -9.30 14.17 -12.40
CA GLU A 219 -9.11 14.13 -10.95
C GLU A 219 -9.92 15.24 -10.24
N ALA A 220 -9.93 16.47 -10.77
CA ALA A 220 -10.73 17.55 -10.22
C ALA A 220 -12.26 17.27 -10.32
N ALA A 221 -12.73 16.73 -11.43
CA ALA A 221 -14.13 16.34 -11.61
C ALA A 221 -14.55 15.23 -10.63
N GLN A 222 -13.71 14.23 -10.42
CA GLN A 222 -13.94 13.19 -9.41
C GLN A 222 -13.92 13.74 -7.97
N MET A 223 -13.06 14.73 -7.67
CA MET A 223 -13.07 15.43 -6.37
C MET A 223 -14.38 16.22 -6.20
N GLU A 224 -14.83 16.94 -7.22
CA GLU A 224 -16.10 17.69 -7.20
C GLU A 224 -17.28 16.75 -6.95
N ALA A 225 -17.36 15.66 -7.71
CA ALA A 225 -18.45 14.69 -7.64
C ALA A 225 -18.37 13.75 -6.42
N GLN A 226 -17.32 13.85 -5.59
CA GLN A 226 -17.06 12.96 -4.45
C GLN A 226 -17.05 11.47 -4.85
N ILE A 227 -16.43 11.16 -5.98
CA ILE A 227 -16.24 9.78 -6.45
C ILE A 227 -14.95 9.22 -5.85
N ALA A 228 -15.04 8.06 -5.21
CA ALA A 228 -13.86 7.38 -4.68
C ALA A 228 -12.92 6.97 -5.82
N PRO A 229 -11.62 7.31 -5.74
CA PRO A 229 -10.69 7.05 -6.86
C PRO A 229 -10.51 5.57 -7.20
N GLN A 230 -10.78 4.67 -6.24
CA GLN A 230 -10.63 3.22 -6.43
C GLN A 230 -11.99 2.49 -6.55
N LEU A 231 -13.09 3.22 -6.81
CA LEU A 231 -14.45 2.66 -6.85
C LEU A 231 -14.60 1.44 -7.78
N HIS A 232 -13.85 1.42 -8.88
CA HIS A 232 -13.95 0.35 -9.89
C HIS A 232 -12.86 -0.72 -9.77
N ARG A 233 -12.06 -0.69 -8.70
CA ARG A 233 -11.04 -1.70 -8.46
C ARG A 233 -11.67 -3.01 -8.01
N LEU A 234 -11.35 -4.11 -8.71
CA LEU A 234 -11.90 -5.44 -8.45
C LEU A 234 -11.01 -6.31 -7.57
N HIS A 235 -9.70 -6.06 -7.58
CA HIS A 235 -8.72 -6.87 -6.85
C HIS A 235 -7.84 -6.01 -5.96
N TRP A 236 -7.65 -6.48 -4.74
CA TRP A 236 -6.87 -5.81 -3.72
C TRP A 236 -5.76 -6.71 -3.17
N GLY A 237 -4.68 -6.13 -2.72
CA GLY A 237 -3.58 -6.87 -2.10
C GLY A 237 -3.93 -7.51 -0.76
N PHE A 238 -5.07 -7.17 -0.19
CA PHE A 238 -5.59 -7.77 1.04
C PHE A 238 -6.57 -8.93 0.83
N ASP A 239 -7.03 -9.19 -0.40
CA ASP A 239 -8.07 -10.21 -0.67
C ASP A 239 -7.66 -11.61 -0.16
N CYS A 240 -6.39 -11.98 -0.29
CA CYS A 240 -5.84 -13.25 0.19
C CYS A 240 -5.05 -13.13 1.50
N TRP A 241 -5.07 -11.98 2.15
CA TRP A 241 -4.45 -11.79 3.45
C TRP A 241 -5.34 -12.31 4.58
N LYS A 242 -4.81 -13.18 5.43
CA LYS A 242 -5.56 -13.78 6.55
C LYS A 242 -6.04 -12.78 7.62
N GLY A 243 -5.46 -11.59 7.64
CA GLY A 243 -5.91 -10.50 8.52
C GLY A 243 -7.00 -9.61 7.90
N HIS A 244 -7.53 -9.98 6.71
CA HIS A 244 -8.65 -9.28 6.10
C HIS A 244 -9.92 -9.46 6.92
N ASN A 245 -10.65 -8.36 7.10
CA ASN A 245 -11.92 -8.32 7.83
C ASN A 245 -13.04 -7.93 6.87
N GLN A 246 -13.74 -8.94 6.36
CA GLN A 246 -14.81 -8.76 5.37
C GLN A 246 -15.95 -7.88 5.92
N ASP A 247 -16.35 -8.08 7.18
CA ASP A 247 -17.45 -7.31 7.80
C ASP A 247 -17.15 -5.79 7.89
N ALA A 248 -15.86 -5.45 7.97
CA ALA A 248 -15.43 -4.04 7.98
C ALA A 248 -15.24 -3.47 6.57
N TRP A 249 -15.09 -4.35 5.56
CA TRP A 249 -14.97 -3.96 4.15
C TRP A 249 -16.35 -3.66 3.54
N ASP A 250 -17.38 -4.44 3.84
CA ASP A 250 -18.76 -4.30 3.36
C ASP A 250 -19.49 -3.09 4.00
#